data_2b253d7bbe288033bd121ebcb8e421cf
#
_entry.id   2b253d7bbe288033bd121ebcb8e421cf
#
_cell.length_a   1.000
_cell.length_b   1.000
_cell.length_c   1.000
_cell.angle_alpha   90.00
_cell.angle_beta   90.00
_cell.angle_gamma   90.00
#
_symmetry.space_group_name_H-M   'P 1'
#
loop_
_entity.id
_entity.type
_entity.pdbx_description
1 polymer ?
#
loop_
_entity_poly.entity_id
_entity_poly.type
_entity_poly.pdbx_seq_one_letter_code
_entity_poly.pdbx_strand_id
1 'polypeptide(L)'
;MMYETPSRQEVSVSAGDSIEDLLKLIDALIAVVSEENAALAKGLPASQSRHTQMKIQLGDQFEKWVIDASMRKVLLCSPNRALQEKVLQRIGSLSAAMDENVIRLRAAIAASQRRIDAVMAALREQISDSSPYNANGRINAHSARYGMKIQI
;
A
#
# COMPACT_ATOMS: atom_id res chain seq x y z
N MET A 1 -24.01 13.07 57.21
CA MET A 1 -23.46 12.15 56.24
C MET A 1 -22.90 12.97 55.10
N MET A 2 -21.60 13.12 55.04
CA MET A 2 -20.94 13.75 53.91
C MET A 2 -20.66 12.65 52.89
N TYR A 3 -21.28 12.75 51.73
CA TYR A 3 -20.94 11.91 50.61
C TYR A 3 -19.73 12.54 49.93
N GLU A 4 -18.55 11.96 50.17
CA GLU A 4 -17.38 12.21 49.35
C GLU A 4 -17.66 11.66 47.95
N THR A 5 -17.84 12.55 47.01
CA THR A 5 -17.78 12.26 45.61
C THR A 5 -16.34 11.86 45.27
N PRO A 6 -16.09 10.68 44.71
CA PRO A 6 -14.75 10.34 44.28
C PRO A 6 -14.35 11.30 43.18
N SER A 7 -13.29 12.03 43.41
CA SER A 7 -12.62 12.87 42.43
C SER A 7 -12.34 12.01 41.20
N ARG A 8 -13.07 12.26 40.15
CA ARG A 8 -12.78 11.78 38.83
C ARG A 8 -11.43 12.37 38.45
N GLN A 9 -10.35 11.61 38.67
CA GLN A 9 -9.09 11.90 38.06
C GLN A 9 -9.33 11.76 36.56
N GLU A 10 -9.71 12.88 35.96
CA GLU A 10 -9.57 13.04 34.53
C GLU A 10 -8.08 12.95 34.25
N VAL A 11 -7.65 11.80 33.75
CA VAL A 11 -6.37 11.67 33.09
C VAL A 11 -6.46 12.57 31.87
N SER A 12 -6.14 13.85 32.08
CA SER A 12 -5.91 14.76 30.97
C SER A 12 -4.65 14.28 30.28
N VAL A 13 -4.82 13.36 29.33
CA VAL A 13 -3.77 13.12 28.35
C VAL A 13 -3.47 14.50 27.76
N SER A 14 -2.27 14.99 28.00
CA SER A 14 -1.86 16.28 27.50
C SER A 14 -2.10 16.31 25.99
N ALA A 15 -2.71 17.37 25.47
CA ALA A 15 -2.92 17.52 24.03
C ALA A 15 -1.57 17.42 23.24
N GLY A 16 -0.46 17.77 23.92
CA GLY A 16 0.89 17.58 23.39
C GLY A 16 1.29 16.13 23.19
N ASP A 17 0.98 15.25 24.15
CA ASP A 17 1.28 13.82 24.05
C ASP A 17 0.50 13.15 22.91
N SER A 18 -0.75 13.56 22.72
CA SER A 18 -1.58 13.08 21.60
C SER A 18 -1.05 13.50 20.24
N ILE A 19 -0.50 14.71 20.13
CA ILE A 19 0.08 15.21 18.87
C ILE A 19 1.43 14.54 18.60
N GLU A 20 2.22 14.28 19.63
CA GLU A 20 3.46 13.53 19.46
C GLU A 20 3.22 12.09 19.01
N ASP A 21 2.19 11.44 19.53
CA ASP A 21 1.77 10.11 19.08
C ASP A 21 1.30 10.13 17.61
N LEU A 22 0.58 11.16 17.21
CA LEU A 22 0.21 11.38 15.81
C LEU A 22 1.43 11.54 14.92
N LEU A 23 2.41 12.35 15.33
CA LEU A 23 3.64 12.55 14.58
C LEU A 23 4.42 11.24 14.40
N LYS A 24 4.52 10.42 15.44
CA LYS A 24 5.15 9.10 15.36
C LYS A 24 4.42 8.19 14.35
N LEU A 25 3.11 8.22 14.34
CA LEU A 25 2.30 7.44 13.43
C LEU A 25 2.47 7.90 11.98
N ILE A 26 2.47 9.21 11.74
CA ILE A 26 2.72 9.79 10.42
C ILE A 26 4.14 9.45 9.94
N ASP A 27 5.14 9.57 10.79
CA ASP A 27 6.53 9.24 10.45
C ASP A 27 6.68 7.75 10.11
N ALA A 28 5.99 6.86 10.83
CA ALA A 28 5.97 5.43 10.53
C ALA A 28 5.32 5.14 9.18
N LEU A 29 4.21 5.81 8.85
CA LEU A 29 3.56 5.71 7.55
C LEU A 29 4.47 6.20 6.42
N ILE A 30 5.11 7.35 6.58
CA ILE A 30 6.05 7.89 5.60
C ILE A 30 7.19 6.90 5.35
N ALA A 31 7.75 6.31 6.41
CA ALA A 31 8.83 5.34 6.29
C ALA A 31 8.40 4.10 5.49
N VAL A 32 7.28 3.49 5.83
CA VAL A 32 6.77 2.29 5.14
C VAL A 32 6.45 2.58 3.67
N VAL A 33 5.78 3.69 3.39
CA VAL A 33 5.42 4.07 2.01
C VAL A 33 6.67 4.41 1.19
N SER A 34 7.64 5.09 1.78
CA SER A 34 8.89 5.44 1.11
C SER A 34 9.74 4.21 0.79
N GLU A 35 9.78 3.23 1.69
CA GLU A 35 10.46 1.95 1.44
C GLU A 35 9.77 1.16 0.31
N GLU A 36 8.45 1.13 0.29
CA GLU A 36 7.70 0.51 -0.81
C GLU A 36 7.95 1.24 -2.13
N ASN A 37 7.94 2.56 -2.13
CA ASN A 37 8.26 3.36 -3.31
C ASN A 37 9.66 3.04 -3.85
N ALA A 38 10.64 2.92 -2.98
CA ALA A 38 12.00 2.54 -3.36
C ALA A 38 12.07 1.12 -3.95
N ALA A 39 11.35 0.17 -3.37
CA ALA A 39 11.26 -1.19 -3.89
C ALA A 39 10.58 -1.23 -5.28
N LEU A 40 9.49 -0.53 -5.46
CA LEU A 40 8.79 -0.42 -6.74
C LEU A 40 9.63 0.30 -7.80
N ALA A 41 10.43 1.28 -7.41
CA ALA A 41 11.37 1.96 -8.31
C ALA A 41 12.45 1.02 -8.85
N LYS A 42 12.80 -0.02 -8.11
CA LYS A 42 13.73 -1.08 -8.54
C LYS A 42 13.07 -2.15 -9.43
N GLY A 43 11.79 -2.02 -9.72
CA GLY A 43 11.04 -2.94 -10.56
C GLY A 43 10.49 -4.16 -9.84
N LEU A 44 10.44 -4.16 -8.51
CA LEU A 44 9.80 -5.24 -7.75
C LEU A 44 8.29 -5.25 -8.00
N PRO A 45 7.69 -6.44 -8.20
CA PRO A 45 6.25 -6.55 -8.38
C PRO A 45 5.48 -6.08 -7.13
N ALA A 46 4.34 -5.42 -7.33
CA ALA A 46 3.48 -4.98 -6.24
C ALA A 46 3.00 -6.16 -5.37
N SER A 47 2.81 -7.34 -5.96
CA SER A 47 2.41 -8.57 -5.26
C SER A 47 3.45 -9.10 -4.27
N GLN A 48 4.70 -8.67 -4.39
CA GLN A 48 5.80 -9.04 -3.49
C GLN A 48 6.10 -7.96 -2.45
N SER A 49 5.26 -6.93 -2.36
CA SER A 49 5.43 -5.89 -1.37
C SER A 49 5.22 -6.43 0.04
N ARG A 50 6.27 -6.38 0.84
CA ARG A 50 6.23 -6.70 2.28
C ARG A 50 5.53 -5.61 3.10
N HIS A 51 5.36 -4.46 2.50
CA HIS A 51 4.91 -3.23 3.19
C HIS A 51 3.39 -3.09 3.19
N THR A 52 2.67 -3.85 2.37
CA THR A 52 1.22 -3.70 2.20
C THR A 52 0.47 -3.88 3.52
N GLN A 53 0.78 -4.94 4.27
CA GLN A 53 0.10 -5.22 5.53
C GLN A 53 0.41 -4.18 6.61
N MET A 54 1.67 -3.78 6.72
CA MET A 54 2.09 -2.73 7.66
C MET A 54 1.43 -1.39 7.30
N LYS A 55 1.36 -1.06 6.02
CA LYS A 55 0.70 0.13 5.51
C LYS A 55 -0.80 0.15 5.85
N ILE A 56 -1.49 -0.97 5.71
CA ILE A 56 -2.90 -1.12 6.09
C ILE A 56 -3.08 -0.92 7.59
N GLN A 57 -2.28 -1.57 8.42
CA GLN A 57 -2.36 -1.45 9.88
C GLN A 57 -2.12 -0.02 10.36
N LEU A 58 -1.10 0.64 9.83
CA LEU A 58 -0.79 2.03 10.17
C LEU A 58 -1.86 2.99 9.64
N GLY A 59 -2.40 2.73 8.47
CA GLY A 59 -3.51 3.48 7.88
C GLY A 59 -4.77 3.40 8.73
N ASP A 60 -5.12 2.21 9.21
CA ASP A 60 -6.26 1.98 10.10
C ASP A 60 -6.08 2.71 11.44
N GLN A 61 -4.87 2.68 12.00
CA GLN A 61 -4.55 3.43 13.22
C GLN A 61 -4.66 4.94 13.01
N PHE A 62 -4.19 5.43 11.87
CA PHE A 62 -4.29 6.84 11.51
C PHE A 62 -5.75 7.29 11.34
N GLU A 63 -6.54 6.50 10.62
CA GLU A 63 -7.98 6.74 10.44
C GLU A 63 -8.70 6.78 11.79
N LYS A 64 -8.44 5.81 12.65
CA LYS A 64 -8.99 5.75 14.00
C LYS A 64 -8.62 6.98 14.81
N TRP A 65 -7.37 7.41 14.73
CA TRP A 65 -6.91 8.62 15.41
C TRP A 65 -7.67 9.87 14.90
N VAL A 66 -7.86 10.00 13.59
CA VAL A 66 -8.59 11.11 12.98
C VAL A 66 -10.06 11.12 13.41
N ILE A 67 -10.70 9.97 13.44
CA ILE A 67 -12.09 9.82 13.89
C ILE A 67 -12.22 10.22 15.36
N ASP A 68 -11.35 9.71 16.23
CA ASP A 68 -11.35 10.02 17.67
C ASP A 68 -11.12 11.53 17.91
N ALA A 69 -10.21 12.14 17.18
CA ALA A 69 -9.93 13.57 17.24
C ALA A 69 -11.15 14.40 16.78
N SER A 70 -11.81 14.00 15.71
CA SER A 70 -13.02 14.66 15.20
C SER A 70 -14.19 14.56 16.18
N MET A 71 -14.39 13.39 16.79
CA MET A 71 -15.46 13.14 17.76
C MET A 71 -15.30 13.93 19.06
N ARG A 72 -14.07 14.08 19.52
CA ARG A 72 -13.75 14.79 20.77
C ARG A 72 -13.55 16.28 20.58
N LYS A 73 -13.56 16.79 19.35
CA LYS A 73 -13.08 18.14 19.02
C LYS A 73 -11.73 18.44 19.67
N VAL A 74 -10.94 17.40 19.94
CA VAL A 74 -9.54 17.51 20.32
C VAL A 74 -8.81 17.95 19.08
N LEU A 75 -8.94 19.21 18.84
CA LEU A 75 -8.29 19.83 17.73
C LEU A 75 -6.78 19.75 17.90
N LEU A 76 -6.14 19.61 16.79
CA LEU A 76 -4.79 20.05 16.47
C LEU A 76 -4.47 21.49 16.95
N CYS A 77 -5.30 22.04 17.81
CA CYS A 77 -5.15 23.30 18.52
C CYS A 77 -4.28 23.05 19.75
N SER A 78 -3.05 22.62 19.52
CA SER A 78 -2.04 22.78 20.57
C SER A 78 -1.71 24.26 20.72
N PRO A 79 -1.54 24.78 21.94
CA PRO A 79 -0.99 26.12 22.16
C PRO A 79 0.42 26.26 21.60
N ASN A 80 1.08 25.16 21.25
CA ASN A 80 2.41 25.16 20.65
C ASN A 80 2.32 25.24 19.11
N ARG A 81 2.48 26.45 18.59
CA ARG A 81 2.45 26.71 17.16
C ARG A 81 3.53 25.96 16.37
N ALA A 82 4.71 25.78 16.94
CA ALA A 82 5.80 25.02 16.32
C ALA A 82 5.42 23.55 16.10
N LEU A 83 4.69 22.95 17.04
CA LEU A 83 4.19 21.58 16.94
C LEU A 83 3.13 21.45 15.86
N GLN A 84 2.22 22.42 15.74
CA GLN A 84 1.22 22.45 14.67
C GLN A 84 1.85 22.56 13.28
N GLU A 85 2.84 23.43 13.12
CA GLU A 85 3.59 23.57 11.86
C GLU A 85 4.31 22.28 11.49
N LYS A 86 4.88 21.58 12.47
CA LYS A 86 5.52 20.28 12.27
C LYS A 86 4.53 19.22 11.79
N VAL A 87 3.34 19.17 12.37
CA VAL A 87 2.27 18.25 11.93
C VAL A 87 1.86 18.54 10.49
N LEU A 88 1.62 19.80 10.15
CA LEU A 88 1.25 20.20 8.79
C LEU A 88 2.33 19.84 7.77
N GLN A 89 3.60 20.05 8.13
CA GLN A 89 4.74 19.69 7.29
C GLN A 89 4.78 18.16 7.05
N ARG A 90 4.59 17.37 8.10
CA ARG A 90 4.59 15.90 8.00
C ARG A 90 3.40 15.36 7.23
N ILE A 91 2.22 15.95 7.37
CA ILE A 91 1.06 15.61 6.55
C ILE A 91 1.33 15.89 5.07
N GLY A 92 1.96 17.01 4.75
CA GLY A 92 2.39 17.31 3.38
C GLY A 92 3.37 16.29 2.82
N SER A 93 4.35 15.86 3.61
CA SER A 93 5.32 14.83 3.24
C SER A 93 4.65 13.46 3.05
N LEU A 94 3.70 13.09 3.90
CA LEU A 94 2.92 11.87 3.77
C LEU A 94 2.07 11.89 2.49
N SER A 95 1.40 13.00 2.22
CA SER A 95 0.60 13.17 1.00
C SER A 95 1.46 12.99 -0.26
N ALA A 96 2.63 13.60 -0.31
CA ALA A 96 3.56 13.45 -1.43
C ALA A 96 4.05 12.01 -1.60
N ALA A 97 4.38 11.33 -0.50
CA ALA A 97 4.80 9.93 -0.53
C ALA A 97 3.67 9.00 -1.00
N MET A 98 2.43 9.26 -0.58
CA MET A 98 1.26 8.50 -1.00
C MET A 98 0.94 8.72 -2.48
N ASP A 99 1.04 9.94 -2.99
CA ASP A 99 0.84 10.25 -4.40
C ASP A 99 1.86 9.51 -5.27
N GLU A 100 3.13 9.53 -4.89
CA GLU A 100 4.17 8.75 -5.54
C GLU A 100 3.86 7.24 -5.49
N ASN A 101 3.41 6.74 -4.34
CA ASN A 101 3.06 5.34 -4.15
C ASN A 101 1.95 4.89 -5.11
N VAL A 102 0.90 5.68 -5.27
CA VAL A 102 -0.19 5.40 -6.21
C VAL A 102 0.32 5.29 -7.64
N ILE A 103 1.17 6.22 -8.07
CA ILE A 103 1.76 6.23 -9.42
C ILE A 103 2.62 4.97 -9.63
N ARG A 104 3.49 4.64 -8.68
CA ARG A 104 4.38 3.49 -8.78
C ARG A 104 3.63 2.16 -8.72
N LEU A 105 2.62 2.04 -7.87
CA LEU A 105 1.77 0.85 -7.82
C LEU A 105 1.00 0.65 -9.12
N ARG A 106 0.43 1.69 -9.69
CA ARG A 106 -0.25 1.62 -10.99
C ARG A 106 0.69 1.17 -12.09
N ALA A 107 1.90 1.71 -12.13
CA ALA A 107 2.92 1.31 -13.09
C ALA A 107 3.35 -0.16 -12.91
N ALA A 108 3.53 -0.63 -11.68
CA ALA A 108 3.88 -2.00 -11.37
C ALA A 108 2.75 -2.98 -11.74
N ILE A 109 1.50 -2.62 -11.48
CA ILE A 109 0.33 -3.41 -11.87
C ILE A 109 0.23 -3.50 -13.40
N ALA A 110 0.37 -2.39 -14.10
CA ALA A 110 0.37 -2.35 -15.56
C ALA A 110 1.49 -3.21 -16.17
N ALA A 111 2.69 -3.17 -15.59
CA ALA A 111 3.80 -4.01 -16.01
C ALA A 111 3.53 -5.49 -15.77
N SER A 112 2.93 -5.84 -14.63
CA SER A 112 2.50 -7.22 -14.33
C SER A 112 1.43 -7.70 -15.30
N GLN A 113 0.47 -6.87 -15.63
CA GLN A 113 -0.58 -7.19 -16.60
C GLN A 113 0.02 -7.46 -18.00
N ARG A 114 0.95 -6.61 -18.46
CA ARG A 114 1.65 -6.85 -19.73
C ARG A 114 2.41 -8.17 -19.75
N ARG A 115 3.06 -8.54 -18.64
CA ARG A 115 3.75 -9.84 -18.52
C ARG A 115 2.78 -11.00 -18.58
N ILE A 116 1.65 -10.91 -17.89
CA ILE A 116 0.60 -11.94 -17.93
C ILE A 116 0.05 -12.07 -19.35
N ASP A 117 -0.26 -10.98 -20.01
CA ASP A 117 -0.76 -10.98 -21.38
C ASP A 117 0.23 -11.58 -22.36
N ALA A 118 1.52 -11.28 -22.21
CA ALA A 118 2.60 -11.87 -23.02
C ALA A 118 2.70 -13.39 -22.80
N VAL A 119 2.64 -13.85 -21.55
CA VAL A 119 2.65 -15.29 -21.21
C VAL A 119 1.43 -15.99 -21.79
N MET A 120 0.25 -15.40 -21.66
CA MET A 120 -1.00 -15.95 -22.21
C MET A 120 -0.96 -16.01 -23.73
N ALA A 121 -0.40 -15.00 -24.40
CA ALA A 121 -0.23 -14.99 -25.84
C ALA A 121 0.75 -16.11 -26.28
N ALA A 122 1.87 -16.25 -25.59
CA ALA A 122 2.83 -17.32 -25.85
C ALA A 122 2.23 -18.73 -25.66
N LEU A 123 1.43 -18.92 -24.60
CA LEU A 123 0.74 -20.19 -24.35
C LEU A 123 -0.29 -20.50 -25.44
N ARG A 124 -1.07 -19.51 -25.88
CA ARG A 124 -2.02 -19.69 -27.00
C ARG A 124 -1.31 -20.07 -28.29
N GLU A 125 -0.20 -19.44 -28.58
CA GLU A 125 0.64 -19.76 -29.74
C GLU A 125 1.17 -21.19 -29.66
N GLN A 126 1.72 -21.63 -28.53
CA GLN A 126 2.16 -23.00 -28.32
C GLN A 126 1.03 -24.03 -28.47
N ILE A 127 -0.14 -23.76 -27.93
CA ILE A 127 -1.32 -24.63 -28.05
C ILE A 127 -1.75 -24.71 -29.51
N SER A 128 -1.74 -23.59 -30.22
CA SER A 128 -2.07 -23.55 -31.66
C SER A 128 -1.08 -24.35 -32.50
N ASP A 129 0.23 -24.22 -32.23
CA ASP A 129 1.30 -24.92 -32.92
C ASP A 129 1.36 -26.42 -32.59
N SER A 130 0.99 -26.80 -31.36
CA SER A 130 0.94 -28.20 -30.92
C SER A 130 -0.35 -28.91 -31.33
N SER A 131 -1.36 -28.20 -31.83
CA SER A 131 -2.62 -28.81 -32.35
C SER A 131 -2.31 -29.57 -33.63
N PRO A 132 -2.70 -30.86 -33.76
CA PRO A 132 -2.51 -31.62 -34.99
C PRO A 132 -3.37 -31.10 -36.17
N TYR A 133 -4.35 -30.23 -35.91
CA TYR A 133 -5.19 -29.58 -36.88
C TYR A 133 -5.15 -28.07 -36.75
N ASN A 134 -4.89 -27.38 -37.85
CA ASN A 134 -5.07 -25.93 -37.89
C ASN A 134 -6.54 -25.58 -38.19
N ALA A 135 -6.88 -24.27 -38.16
CA ALA A 135 -8.25 -23.80 -38.41
C ALA A 135 -8.86 -24.21 -39.75
N ASN A 136 -8.04 -24.65 -40.69
CA ASN A 136 -8.49 -25.12 -42.03
C ASN A 136 -8.61 -26.64 -42.13
N GLY A 137 -8.57 -27.38 -41.05
CA GLY A 137 -8.71 -28.83 -41.02
C GLY A 137 -7.51 -29.61 -41.58
N ARG A 138 -6.39 -28.96 -41.84
CA ARG A 138 -5.16 -29.63 -42.32
C ARG A 138 -4.28 -30.01 -41.12
N ILE A 139 -3.71 -31.22 -41.22
CA ILE A 139 -2.76 -31.71 -40.21
C ILE A 139 -1.48 -30.87 -40.29
N ASN A 140 -1.12 -30.27 -39.17
CA ASN A 140 0.11 -29.49 -39.07
C ASN A 140 1.32 -30.43 -38.81
N ALA A 141 1.96 -30.88 -39.87
CA ALA A 141 3.07 -31.85 -39.80
C ALA A 141 4.27 -31.33 -39.00
N HIS A 142 4.37 -30.04 -38.75
CA HIS A 142 5.46 -29.42 -38.02
C HIS A 142 5.37 -29.60 -36.50
N SER A 143 4.14 -29.74 -35.97
CA SER A 143 3.92 -29.91 -34.53
C SER A 143 4.25 -31.31 -34.01
N ALA A 144 4.30 -32.31 -34.90
CA ALA A 144 4.63 -33.68 -34.51
C ALA A 144 6.13 -33.90 -34.18
N ARG A 145 7.01 -32.94 -34.51
CA ARG A 145 8.49 -33.08 -34.33
C ARG A 145 9.02 -32.46 -33.03
N TYR A 146 8.30 -31.61 -32.39
CA TYR A 146 8.71 -30.99 -31.13
C TYR A 146 7.84 -31.46 -30.00
N GLY A 147 8.18 -32.61 -29.43
CA GLY A 147 7.68 -32.98 -28.12
C GLY A 147 8.03 -31.83 -27.13
N MET A 148 7.01 -31.27 -26.52
CA MET A 148 7.16 -30.22 -25.53
C MET A 148 8.01 -30.73 -24.36
N LYS A 149 9.29 -30.38 -24.29
CA LYS A 149 10.05 -30.46 -23.06
C LYS A 149 9.69 -29.23 -22.24
N ILE A 150 8.71 -29.35 -21.39
CA ILE A 150 8.52 -28.41 -20.28
C ILE A 150 9.60 -28.80 -19.25
N GLN A 151 10.67 -28.07 -19.23
CA GLN A 151 11.55 -28.04 -18.04
C GLN A 151 10.98 -26.99 -17.10
N ILE A 152 10.49 -27.49 -15.99
CA ILE A 152 10.07 -26.70 -14.83
C ILE A 152 11.34 -26.21 -14.11
#